data_ef021a0210d80879fefead64b3341873
#
_entry.id   ef021a0210d80879fefead64b3341873
#
_cell.length_a   1.000
_cell.length_b   1.000
_cell.length_c   1.000
_cell.angle_alpha   90.00
_cell.angle_beta   90.00
_cell.angle_gamma   90.00
#
_symmetry.space_group_name_H-M   'P 1'
#
loop_
_entity.id
_entity.type
_entity.pdbx_description
1 polymer ?
#
loop_
_entity_poly.entity_id
_entity_poly.type
_entity_poly.pdbx_seq_one_letter_code
_entity_poly.pdbx_strand_id
1 'polypeptide(L)'
;NDELDILAQERIISNLPSTDRLSLSESEILAQDGKIIDELDVGKTGMIFSKIKNTLEYTQEFTYIVQIKNENNNVVSLSWVTGQVIPSQELGMSISWTVQESGKYSVDRFVWNSIKGAIPLTDTVSTEIFIQ
;
A
#
# COMPACT_ATOMS: atom_id res chain seq x y z
N ASN A 1 26.73 7.24 23.26
CA ASN A 1 27.45 6.59 22.20
C ASN A 1 26.51 5.87 21.26
N ASP A 2 26.99 5.33 20.16
CA ASP A 2 26.16 4.72 19.13
C ASP A 2 25.32 3.55 19.63
N GLU A 3 25.83 2.76 20.57
CA GLU A 3 25.07 1.63 21.14
C GLU A 3 23.88 2.09 21.96
N LEU A 4 24.05 3.15 22.74
CA LEU A 4 22.94 3.71 23.53
C LEU A 4 21.89 4.35 22.61
N ASP A 5 22.30 4.98 21.54
CA ASP A 5 21.38 5.57 20.58
C ASP A 5 20.57 4.49 19.86
N ILE A 6 21.22 3.38 19.47
CA ILE A 6 20.53 2.25 18.84
C ILE A 6 19.52 1.63 19.79
N LEU A 7 19.86 1.42 21.07
CA LEU A 7 18.94 0.86 22.06
C LEU A 7 17.77 1.77 22.33
N ALA A 8 18.00 3.09 22.40
CA ALA A 8 16.94 4.07 22.57
C ALA A 8 15.98 4.05 21.37
N GLN A 9 16.52 3.94 20.16
CA GLN A 9 15.74 3.86 18.93
C GLN A 9 14.89 2.59 18.88
N GLU A 10 15.46 1.42 19.19
CA GLU A 10 14.72 0.17 19.23
C GLU A 10 13.56 0.23 20.24
N ARG A 11 13.79 0.87 21.38
CA ARG A 11 12.75 1.03 22.41
C ARG A 11 11.61 1.92 21.92
N ILE A 12 11.91 2.99 21.21
CA ILE A 12 10.89 3.88 20.62
C ILE A 12 10.05 3.10 19.61
N ILE A 13 10.67 2.35 18.70
CA ILE A 13 9.97 1.54 17.70
C ILE A 13 9.04 0.53 18.37
N SER A 14 9.51 -0.17 19.43
CA SER A 14 8.72 -1.19 20.10
C SER A 14 7.51 -0.63 20.84
N ASN A 15 7.52 0.66 21.19
CA ASN A 15 6.42 1.31 21.90
C ASN A 15 5.35 1.90 20.96
N LEU A 16 5.64 1.96 19.64
CA LEU A 16 4.67 2.43 18.65
C LEU A 16 3.80 1.26 18.17
N PRO A 17 2.48 1.46 18.01
CA PRO A 17 1.69 0.49 17.25
C PRO A 17 2.34 0.27 15.89
N SER A 18 2.40 -0.97 15.43
CA SER A 18 3.04 -1.30 14.14
C SER A 18 2.40 -0.51 12.98
N THR A 19 1.09 -0.31 13.03
CA THR A 19 0.32 0.40 12.00
C THR A 19 0.59 1.91 11.95
N ASP A 20 1.36 2.45 12.90
CA ASP A 20 1.77 3.86 12.92
C ASP A 20 3.21 4.07 12.44
N ARG A 21 3.92 3.01 12.05
CA ARG A 21 5.32 3.12 11.59
C ARG A 21 5.45 3.83 10.26
N LEU A 22 4.49 3.61 9.37
CA LEU A 22 4.38 4.31 8.10
C LEU A 22 2.98 4.87 7.97
N SER A 23 2.77 5.81 7.05
CA SER A 23 1.45 6.30 6.72
C SER A 23 1.21 6.24 5.22
N LEU A 24 -0.03 5.95 4.83
CA LEU A 24 -0.50 6.07 3.45
C LEU A 24 -1.16 7.45 3.33
N SER A 25 -0.55 8.36 2.56
CA SER A 25 -1.05 9.73 2.45
C SER A 25 -2.04 9.93 1.31
N GLU A 26 -1.92 9.16 0.26
CA GLU A 26 -2.84 9.18 -0.88
C GLU A 26 -3.07 7.73 -1.31
N SER A 27 -4.33 7.38 -1.60
CA SER A 27 -4.69 6.04 -2.05
C SER A 27 -5.78 6.17 -3.09
N GLU A 28 -5.41 6.13 -4.35
CA GLU A 28 -6.26 6.47 -5.48
C GLU A 28 -6.16 5.43 -6.58
N ILE A 29 -7.16 5.39 -7.43
CA ILE A 29 -7.11 4.62 -8.66
C ILE A 29 -7.06 5.62 -9.81
N LEU A 30 -6.05 5.49 -10.66
CA LEU A 30 -5.79 6.39 -11.76
C LEU A 30 -6.01 5.68 -13.09
N ALA A 31 -6.53 6.41 -14.07
CA ALA A 31 -6.50 5.99 -15.46
C ALA A 31 -5.06 6.11 -15.99
N GLN A 32 -4.81 5.59 -17.19
CA GLN A 32 -3.47 5.68 -17.82
C GLN A 32 -3.03 7.10 -18.09
N ASP A 33 -3.98 8.05 -18.23
CA ASP A 33 -3.68 9.48 -18.40
C ASP A 33 -3.40 10.19 -17.07
N GLY A 34 -3.44 9.48 -15.94
CA GLY A 34 -3.17 10.03 -14.62
C GLY A 34 -4.38 10.62 -13.91
N LYS A 35 -5.56 10.61 -14.51
CA LYS A 35 -6.77 11.11 -13.86
C LYS A 35 -7.28 10.12 -12.81
N ILE A 36 -7.77 10.66 -11.69
CA ILE A 36 -8.42 9.87 -10.64
C ILE A 36 -9.74 9.35 -11.18
N ILE A 37 -10.02 8.06 -10.99
CA ILE A 37 -11.23 7.42 -11.49
C ILE A 37 -11.87 6.55 -10.41
N ASP A 38 -13.19 6.38 -10.50
CA ASP A 38 -13.97 5.40 -9.71
C ASP A 38 -14.66 4.37 -10.61
N GLU A 39 -14.52 4.52 -11.90
CA GLU A 39 -15.05 3.64 -12.94
C GLU A 39 -13.97 3.31 -13.96
N LEU A 40 -14.06 2.13 -14.53
CA LEU A 40 -13.15 1.68 -15.58
C LEU A 40 -13.91 0.71 -16.50
N ASP A 41 -13.60 0.74 -17.80
CA ASP A 41 -14.18 -0.19 -18.76
C ASP A 41 -13.39 -1.51 -18.79
N VAL A 42 -14.09 -2.59 -19.08
CA VAL A 42 -13.45 -3.91 -19.32
C VAL A 42 -12.37 -3.77 -20.38
N GLY A 43 -11.20 -4.37 -20.12
CA GLY A 43 -10.04 -4.32 -21.00
C GLY A 43 -9.14 -3.10 -20.81
N LYS A 44 -9.57 -2.13 -20.01
CA LYS A 44 -8.74 -0.98 -19.68
C LYS A 44 -7.88 -1.27 -18.45
N THR A 45 -6.76 -0.53 -18.33
CA THR A 45 -5.83 -0.67 -17.22
C THR A 45 -6.00 0.49 -16.24
N GLY A 46 -6.19 0.16 -14.97
CA GLY A 46 -6.15 1.11 -13.88
C GLY A 46 -4.79 1.05 -13.18
N MET A 47 -4.38 2.17 -12.59
CA MET A 47 -3.17 2.28 -11.79
C MET A 47 -3.60 2.46 -10.34
N ILE A 48 -3.28 1.49 -9.51
CA ILE A 48 -3.59 1.56 -8.08
C ILE A 48 -2.40 2.25 -7.41
N PHE A 49 -2.62 3.50 -7.03
CA PHE A 49 -1.59 4.43 -6.58
C PHE A 49 -1.72 4.70 -5.08
N SER A 50 -0.59 4.77 -4.40
CA SER A 50 -0.50 5.23 -3.00
C SER A 50 0.84 5.90 -2.77
N LYS A 51 0.85 6.83 -1.80
CA LYS A 51 2.09 7.40 -1.28
C LYS A 51 2.31 6.89 0.13
N ILE A 52 3.53 6.43 0.39
CA ILE A 52 3.97 6.04 1.72
C ILE A 52 4.89 7.12 2.26
N LYS A 53 4.67 7.52 3.50
CA LYS A 53 5.52 8.46 4.20
C LYS A 53 6.14 7.81 5.42
N ASN A 54 7.46 7.99 5.59
CA ASN A 54 8.18 7.55 6.77
C ASN A 54 8.41 8.74 7.70
N THR A 55 7.70 8.77 8.82
CA THR A 55 7.86 9.81 9.84
C THR A 55 8.82 9.40 10.95
N LEU A 56 9.35 8.18 10.89
CA LEU A 56 10.36 7.70 11.84
C LEU A 56 11.74 8.22 11.48
N GLU A 57 12.68 8.07 12.41
CA GLU A 57 14.07 8.46 12.21
C GLU A 57 14.93 7.33 11.63
N TYR A 58 14.29 6.26 11.14
CA TYR A 58 14.94 5.08 10.59
C TYR A 58 14.45 4.77 9.20
N THR A 59 15.30 4.14 8.40
CA THR A 59 14.89 3.49 7.17
C THR A 59 13.98 2.31 7.51
N GLN A 60 12.82 2.24 6.88
CA GLN A 60 11.87 1.15 7.06
C GLN A 60 11.75 0.35 5.77
N GLU A 61 12.03 -0.95 5.86
CA GLU A 61 11.72 -1.88 4.77
C GLU A 61 10.21 -2.13 4.76
N PHE A 62 9.64 -2.26 3.56
CA PHE A 62 8.22 -2.49 3.40
C PHE A 62 7.91 -3.38 2.21
N THR A 63 6.73 -3.95 2.25
CA THR A 63 6.08 -4.59 1.11
C THR A 63 4.70 -3.98 0.97
N TYR A 64 4.46 -3.34 -0.18
CA TYR A 64 3.16 -2.78 -0.54
C TYR A 64 2.39 -3.83 -1.31
N ILE A 65 1.23 -4.20 -0.81
CA ILE A 65 0.42 -5.30 -1.34
C ILE A 65 -0.92 -4.74 -1.79
N VAL A 66 -1.33 -5.08 -3.00
CA VAL A 66 -2.66 -4.76 -3.51
C VAL A 66 -3.40 -6.06 -3.77
N GLN A 67 -4.53 -6.21 -3.09
CA GLN A 67 -5.45 -7.34 -3.24
C GLN A 67 -6.76 -6.82 -3.81
N ILE A 68 -7.23 -7.43 -4.89
CA ILE A 68 -8.48 -7.03 -5.52
C ILE A 68 -9.45 -8.20 -5.43
N LYS A 69 -10.64 -7.93 -4.88
CA LYS A 69 -11.72 -8.91 -4.72
C LYS A 69 -12.94 -8.51 -5.53
N ASN A 70 -13.62 -9.51 -6.09
CA ASN A 70 -14.89 -9.30 -6.78
C ASN A 70 -16.06 -9.24 -5.78
N GLU A 71 -17.28 -9.11 -6.30
CA GLU A 71 -18.50 -9.02 -5.49
C GLU A 71 -18.74 -10.28 -4.64
N ASN A 72 -18.24 -11.42 -5.07
CA ASN A 72 -18.36 -12.70 -4.35
C ASN A 72 -17.25 -12.88 -3.31
N ASN A 73 -16.45 -11.83 -3.06
CA ASN A 73 -15.36 -11.83 -2.12
C ASN A 73 -14.21 -12.78 -2.50
N ASN A 74 -14.09 -13.10 -3.79
CA ASN A 74 -12.98 -13.89 -4.32
C ASN A 74 -11.84 -12.97 -4.74
N VAL A 75 -10.61 -13.35 -4.41
CA VAL A 75 -9.42 -12.62 -4.83
C VAL A 75 -9.20 -12.87 -6.33
N VAL A 76 -9.24 -11.82 -7.11
CA VAL A 76 -9.02 -11.87 -8.56
C VAL A 76 -7.66 -11.34 -8.97
N SER A 77 -6.99 -10.60 -8.09
CA SER A 77 -5.63 -10.11 -8.32
C SER A 77 -4.92 -9.91 -6.98
N LEU A 78 -3.66 -10.30 -6.93
CA LEU A 78 -2.79 -10.08 -5.79
C LEU A 78 -1.41 -9.73 -6.34
N SER A 79 -0.95 -8.53 -6.03
CA SER A 79 0.34 -8.03 -6.50
C SER A 79 1.05 -7.30 -5.36
N TRP A 80 2.37 -7.28 -5.40
CA TRP A 80 3.13 -6.56 -4.38
C TRP A 80 4.43 -6.02 -4.94
N VAL A 81 4.96 -5.02 -4.26
CA VAL A 81 6.28 -4.45 -4.51
C VAL A 81 6.98 -4.24 -3.17
N THR A 82 8.27 -4.58 -3.13
CA THR A 82 9.10 -4.41 -1.95
C THR A 82 10.04 -3.23 -2.15
N GLY A 83 10.43 -2.61 -1.06
CA GLY A 83 11.36 -1.50 -1.08
C GLY A 83 11.74 -1.04 0.31
N GLN A 84 12.32 0.13 0.39
CA GLN A 84 12.61 0.78 1.65
C GLN A 84 12.36 2.28 1.52
N VAL A 85 12.00 2.89 2.63
CA VAL A 85 11.73 4.32 2.70
C VAL A 85 12.58 4.92 3.80
N ILE A 86 13.41 5.91 3.43
CA ILE A 86 14.31 6.59 4.37
C ILE A 86 13.53 7.60 5.22
N PRO A 87 14.10 8.07 6.33
CA PRO A 87 13.43 9.04 7.20
C PRO A 87 12.97 10.27 6.42
N SER A 88 11.75 10.73 6.72
CA SER A 88 11.10 11.89 6.11
C SER A 88 10.82 11.76 4.61
N GLN A 89 11.11 10.63 4.01
CA GLN A 89 10.82 10.37 2.59
C GLN A 89 9.32 10.08 2.39
N GLU A 90 8.81 10.62 1.30
CA GLU A 90 7.51 10.27 0.77
C GLU A 90 7.72 9.55 -0.57
N LEU A 91 7.22 8.33 -0.68
CA LEU A 91 7.45 7.47 -1.84
C LEU A 91 6.11 7.12 -2.49
N GLY A 92 5.95 7.50 -3.76
CA GLY A 92 4.79 7.10 -4.55
C GLY A 92 5.00 5.74 -5.18
N MET A 93 3.94 4.91 -5.16
CA MET A 93 3.97 3.58 -5.76
C MET A 93 2.68 3.33 -6.51
N SER A 94 2.77 2.60 -7.60
CA SER A 94 1.59 2.18 -8.34
C SER A 94 1.73 0.73 -8.81
N ILE A 95 0.59 0.05 -8.84
CA ILE A 95 0.47 -1.29 -9.39
C ILE A 95 -0.63 -1.24 -10.45
N SER A 96 -0.34 -1.70 -11.66
CA SER A 96 -1.32 -1.70 -12.74
C SER A 96 -2.21 -2.95 -12.66
N TRP A 97 -3.48 -2.77 -13.04
CA TRP A 97 -4.45 -3.84 -13.09
C TRP A 97 -5.33 -3.67 -14.33
N THR A 98 -5.35 -4.70 -15.16
CA THR A 98 -6.21 -4.75 -16.36
C THR A 98 -7.41 -5.63 -16.06
N VAL A 99 -8.62 -5.10 -16.23
CA VAL A 99 -9.85 -5.76 -15.82
C VAL A 99 -10.38 -6.65 -16.94
N GLN A 100 -10.77 -7.87 -16.58
CA GLN A 100 -11.28 -8.85 -17.54
C GLN A 100 -12.81 -8.94 -17.57
N GLU A 101 -13.47 -8.64 -16.46
CA GLU A 101 -14.91 -8.79 -16.32
C GLU A 101 -15.53 -7.55 -15.68
N SER A 102 -16.77 -7.24 -16.08
CA SER A 102 -17.54 -6.16 -15.48
C SER A 102 -17.99 -6.54 -14.05
N GLY A 103 -18.28 -5.55 -13.25
CA GLY A 103 -18.77 -5.73 -11.90
C GLY A 103 -18.18 -4.73 -10.92
N LYS A 104 -18.44 -4.97 -9.65
CA LYS A 104 -17.94 -4.14 -8.55
C LYS A 104 -16.77 -4.87 -7.89
N TYR A 105 -15.70 -4.14 -7.65
CA TYR A 105 -14.49 -4.69 -7.05
C TYR A 105 -14.07 -3.89 -5.84
N SER A 106 -13.46 -4.57 -4.87
CA SER A 106 -12.82 -3.94 -3.72
C SER A 106 -11.31 -4.03 -3.91
N VAL A 107 -10.65 -2.87 -3.84
CA VAL A 107 -9.19 -2.76 -3.95
C VAL A 107 -8.65 -2.50 -2.55
N ASP A 108 -7.98 -3.49 -1.99
CA ASP A 108 -7.43 -3.43 -0.64
C ASP A 108 -5.92 -3.24 -0.71
N ARG A 109 -5.40 -2.30 0.07
CA ARG A 109 -3.98 -1.97 0.12
C ARG A 109 -3.44 -2.26 1.50
N PHE A 110 -2.35 -3.00 1.51
CA PHE A 110 -1.64 -3.38 2.74
C PHE A 110 -0.20 -2.93 2.64
N VAL A 111 0.35 -2.44 3.74
CA VAL A 111 1.78 -2.18 3.84
C VAL A 111 2.31 -3.00 5.01
N TRP A 112 3.09 -4.02 4.71
CA TRP A 112 3.71 -4.91 5.69
C TRP A 112 5.21 -4.70 5.73
N ASN A 113 5.86 -5.16 6.81
CA ASN A 113 7.33 -5.15 6.87
C ASN A 113 7.94 -6.08 5.83
N SER A 114 7.30 -7.23 5.59
CA SER A 114 7.68 -8.20 4.55
C SER A 114 6.54 -9.19 4.35
N ILE A 115 6.55 -9.93 3.25
CA ILE A 115 5.59 -11.02 3.02
C ILE A 115 5.74 -12.08 4.11
N LYS A 116 6.97 -12.45 4.45
CA LYS A 116 7.26 -13.49 5.44
C LYS A 116 6.89 -13.06 6.85
N GLY A 117 7.25 -11.84 7.23
CA GLY A 117 6.98 -11.32 8.57
C GLY A 117 5.53 -10.95 8.79
N ALA A 118 4.88 -10.43 7.76
CA ALA A 118 3.46 -10.07 7.74
C ALA A 118 3.03 -9.14 8.88
N ILE A 119 3.92 -8.24 9.31
CA ILE A 119 3.61 -7.24 10.33
C ILE A 119 3.11 -5.99 9.64
N PRO A 120 1.85 -5.57 9.87
CA PRO A 120 1.30 -4.38 9.23
C PRO A 120 2.01 -3.11 9.73
N LEU A 121 2.36 -2.24 8.80
CA LEU A 121 3.03 -0.95 9.07
C LEU A 121 2.09 0.23 8.93
N THR A 122 0.93 0.02 8.32
CA THR A 122 -0.17 1.00 8.19
C THR A 122 -1.50 0.28 8.39
N ASP A 123 -2.56 1.05 8.59
CA ASP A 123 -3.91 0.50 8.50
C ASP A 123 -4.20 0.12 7.04
N THR A 124 -5.07 -0.87 6.84
CA THR A 124 -5.53 -1.26 5.51
C THR A 124 -6.43 -0.18 4.92
N VAL A 125 -6.21 0.17 3.66
CA VAL A 125 -7.06 1.10 2.93
C VAL A 125 -7.79 0.35 1.83
N SER A 126 -9.11 0.43 1.84
CA SER A 126 -9.96 -0.22 0.84
C SER A 126 -10.73 0.81 0.02
N THR A 127 -10.78 0.62 -1.29
CA THR A 127 -11.50 1.47 -2.22
C THR A 127 -12.35 0.60 -3.14
N GLU A 128 -13.57 1.03 -3.44
CA GLU A 128 -14.42 0.34 -4.41
C GLU A 128 -14.23 0.94 -5.80
N ILE A 129 -14.28 0.10 -6.83
CA ILE A 129 -14.28 0.54 -8.23
C ILE A 129 -15.33 -0.24 -9.01
N PHE A 130 -15.99 0.44 -9.94
CA PHE A 130 -17.00 -0.15 -10.82
C PHE A 130 -16.41 -0.37 -12.21
N ILE A 131 -16.59 -1.58 -12.72
CA ILE A 131 -16.10 -1.98 -14.05
C ILE A 131 -17.32 -2.20 -14.94
N GLN A 132 -17.37 -1.46 -16.01
CA GLN A 132 -18.49 -1.49 -16.95
C GLN A 132 -18.23 -2.35 -18.16
#